data_ecc9d0329c9ad64f95f97e5dac5debe1
#
_entry.id   ecc9d0329c9ad64f95f97e5dac5debe1
#
_cell.length_a   1.000
_cell.length_b   1.000
_cell.length_c   1.000
_cell.angle_alpha   90.00
_cell.angle_beta   90.00
_cell.angle_gamma   90.00
#
_symmetry.space_group_name_H-M   'P 1'
#
loop_
_entity.id
_entity.type
_entity.pdbx_description
1 polymer ?
#
loop_
_entity_poly.entity_id
_entity_poly.type
_entity_poly.pdbx_seq_one_letter_code
_entity_poly.pdbx_strand_id
1 'polypeptide(L)'
;MVNSFASSVTPRNTVVVHRRLSRDHEVEVVETNRRGHATRFADDAARRGLDAVVAFGGDGTLNEVATGVAGTETALGVLPGGSTNVFARTIGLENDPVAAADTLAEALLAGSIDPVGLGSVNGRQFCFHTGVGFDAAVVAAVERHASLKRWLGHPLFIWSSVSTWTRGFDRTQPNHSVVSSDGRSIDGAFLTVLLNSSPYTYLGNRPVDIAPAATLERPLTVVSLTRFDLGTLGGTFLDAVRGRPCQRDGVVVWEDISSVRVEACDAEAGMPYQVDGDHLGSMPVLEVEHTPAAIRLVRPR
;
A
#
# COMPACT_ATOMS: atom_id res chain seq x y z
N MET A 1 -4.17 -17.58 5.72
CA MET A 1 -5.47 -16.96 5.35
C MET A 1 -5.56 -16.80 3.86
N VAL A 2 -6.62 -17.30 3.25
CA VAL A 2 -6.78 -17.40 1.80
C VAL A 2 -7.96 -16.54 1.35
N ASN A 3 -7.72 -15.60 0.43
CA ASN A 3 -8.77 -14.86 -0.24
C ASN A 3 -9.03 -15.45 -1.62
N SER A 4 -10.00 -16.37 -1.72
CA SER A 4 -10.35 -17.08 -2.96
C SER A 4 -10.89 -16.19 -4.09
N PHE A 5 -11.24 -14.92 -3.80
CA PHE A 5 -11.64 -13.93 -4.80
C PHE A 5 -10.45 -13.21 -5.47
N ALA A 6 -9.25 -13.35 -4.92
CA ALA A 6 -8.04 -12.74 -5.49
C ALA A 6 -7.62 -13.47 -6.79
N SER A 7 -7.13 -12.71 -7.77
CA SER A 7 -6.96 -13.16 -9.16
C SER A 7 -6.01 -14.36 -9.35
N SER A 8 -4.97 -14.47 -8.52
CA SER A 8 -3.96 -15.54 -8.58
C SER A 8 -4.19 -16.65 -7.54
N VAL A 9 -5.22 -16.53 -6.69
CA VAL A 9 -5.62 -17.56 -5.73
C VAL A 9 -6.56 -18.54 -6.42
N THR A 10 -6.00 -19.64 -6.88
CA THR A 10 -6.75 -20.75 -7.49
C THR A 10 -6.75 -21.96 -6.56
N PRO A 11 -7.74 -22.87 -6.65
CA PRO A 11 -7.73 -24.11 -5.87
C PRO A 11 -6.40 -24.89 -6.01
N ARG A 12 -5.84 -24.92 -7.23
CA ARG A 12 -4.55 -25.56 -7.49
C ARG A 12 -3.40 -24.90 -6.72
N ASN A 13 -3.30 -23.57 -6.80
CA ASN A 13 -2.25 -22.83 -6.09
C ASN A 13 -2.39 -22.96 -4.58
N THR A 14 -3.63 -22.91 -4.05
CA THR A 14 -3.90 -23.08 -2.61
C THR A 14 -3.43 -24.45 -2.12
N VAL A 15 -3.73 -25.51 -2.85
CA VAL A 15 -3.27 -26.88 -2.49
C VAL A 15 -1.74 -26.99 -2.52
N VAL A 16 -1.09 -26.41 -3.54
CA VAL A 16 0.38 -26.46 -3.67
C VAL A 16 1.04 -25.65 -2.56
N VAL A 17 0.58 -24.43 -2.31
CA VAL A 17 1.08 -23.56 -1.23
C VAL A 17 0.90 -24.24 0.13
N HIS A 18 -0.30 -24.75 0.44
CA HIS A 18 -0.55 -25.48 1.68
C HIS A 18 0.42 -26.66 1.84
N ARG A 19 0.58 -27.47 0.80
CA ARG A 19 1.50 -28.65 0.84
C ARG A 19 2.96 -28.24 1.11
N ARG A 20 3.39 -27.09 0.58
CA ARG A 20 4.76 -26.61 0.75
C ARG A 20 5.00 -26.15 2.17
N LEU A 21 4.11 -25.32 2.72
CA LEU A 21 4.21 -24.84 4.09
C LEU A 21 4.05 -25.97 5.12
N SER A 22 3.16 -26.95 4.84
CA SER A 22 2.90 -28.09 5.76
C SER A 22 4.01 -29.13 5.79
N ARG A 23 5.12 -28.96 5.06
CA ARG A 23 6.28 -29.86 5.17
C ARG A 23 6.98 -29.71 6.51
N ASP A 24 7.07 -28.47 6.98
CA ASP A 24 7.91 -28.09 8.12
C ASP A 24 7.13 -27.36 9.22
N HIS A 25 5.85 -27.04 8.97
CA HIS A 25 4.99 -26.28 9.86
C HIS A 25 3.61 -26.92 10.02
N GLU A 26 2.97 -26.72 11.16
CA GLU A 26 1.55 -26.99 11.34
C GLU A 26 0.74 -25.84 10.73
N VAL A 27 -0.13 -26.14 9.75
CA VAL A 27 -0.82 -25.12 8.95
C VAL A 27 -2.33 -25.27 9.06
N GLU A 28 -2.98 -24.26 9.63
CA GLU A 28 -4.43 -24.07 9.58
C GLU A 28 -4.81 -23.15 8.41
N VAL A 29 -5.78 -23.56 7.59
CA VAL A 29 -6.27 -22.76 6.45
C VAL A 29 -7.63 -22.15 6.79
N VAL A 30 -7.72 -20.83 6.68
CA VAL A 30 -8.96 -20.07 6.87
C VAL A 30 -9.24 -19.23 5.63
N GLU A 31 -10.46 -19.34 5.09
CA GLU A 31 -10.88 -18.57 3.92
C GLU A 31 -11.62 -17.29 4.31
N THR A 32 -11.28 -16.19 3.62
CA THR A 32 -11.96 -14.91 3.76
C THR A 32 -12.97 -14.73 2.63
N ASN A 33 -14.17 -14.19 2.94
CA ASN A 33 -15.23 -14.02 1.95
C ASN A 33 -15.85 -12.60 1.92
N ARG A 34 -15.39 -11.68 2.79
CA ARG A 34 -15.80 -10.27 2.81
C ARG A 34 -14.74 -9.39 3.48
N ARG A 35 -14.86 -8.08 3.29
CA ARG A 35 -14.01 -7.09 3.98
C ARG A 35 -14.08 -7.22 5.50
N GLY A 36 -12.96 -7.05 6.17
CA GLY A 36 -12.77 -7.17 7.62
C GLY A 36 -12.66 -8.60 8.15
N HIS A 37 -12.84 -9.64 7.31
CA HIS A 37 -12.64 -11.01 7.76
C HIS A 37 -11.18 -11.31 8.07
N ALA A 38 -10.26 -10.86 7.21
CA ALA A 38 -8.84 -11.14 7.40
C ALA A 38 -8.32 -10.46 8.68
N THR A 39 -8.75 -9.22 8.96
CA THR A 39 -8.40 -8.53 10.23
C THR A 39 -8.86 -9.33 11.44
N ARG A 40 -10.14 -9.74 11.46
CA ARG A 40 -10.70 -10.47 12.60
C ARG A 40 -10.04 -11.85 12.82
N PHE A 41 -9.77 -12.57 11.74
CA PHE A 41 -9.10 -13.86 11.83
C PHE A 41 -7.63 -13.73 12.22
N ALA A 42 -6.95 -12.65 11.80
CA ALA A 42 -5.59 -12.37 12.18
C ALA A 42 -5.48 -11.99 13.67
N ASP A 43 -6.40 -11.18 14.16
CA ASP A 43 -6.52 -10.86 15.61
C ASP A 43 -6.82 -12.12 16.45
N ASP A 44 -7.74 -13.00 15.98
CA ASP A 44 -7.99 -14.28 16.65
C ASP A 44 -6.74 -15.18 16.68
N ALA A 45 -6.04 -15.28 15.54
CA ALA A 45 -4.79 -16.06 15.47
C ALA A 45 -3.72 -15.53 16.44
N ALA A 46 -3.57 -14.20 16.52
CA ALA A 46 -2.66 -13.56 17.45
C ALA A 46 -3.04 -13.80 18.91
N ARG A 47 -4.31 -13.71 19.25
CA ARG A 47 -4.81 -14.04 20.61
C ARG A 47 -4.59 -15.51 20.98
N ARG A 48 -4.66 -16.41 20.00
CA ARG A 48 -4.36 -17.85 20.19
C ARG A 48 -2.86 -18.12 20.30
N GLY A 49 -2.00 -17.12 20.08
CA GLY A 49 -0.55 -17.23 20.15
C GLY A 49 0.06 -18.01 19.00
N LEU A 50 -0.53 -17.92 17.80
CA LEU A 50 0.07 -18.53 16.62
C LEU A 50 1.36 -17.80 16.24
N ASP A 51 2.41 -18.54 15.84
CA ASP A 51 3.72 -17.97 15.51
C ASP A 51 3.66 -17.03 14.31
N ALA A 52 2.86 -17.37 13.29
CA ALA A 52 2.71 -16.55 12.08
C ALA A 52 1.31 -16.66 11.47
N VAL A 53 0.89 -15.58 10.81
CA VAL A 53 -0.27 -15.53 9.93
C VAL A 53 0.19 -15.21 8.52
N VAL A 54 -0.10 -16.10 7.57
CA VAL A 54 0.25 -15.92 6.16
C VAL A 54 -0.95 -15.35 5.40
N ALA A 55 -0.80 -14.15 4.83
CA ALA A 55 -1.78 -13.51 3.95
C ALA A 55 -1.62 -14.02 2.51
N PHE A 56 -2.50 -14.87 2.03
CA PHE A 56 -2.56 -15.30 0.63
C PHE A 56 -3.70 -14.59 -0.08
N GLY A 57 -3.41 -13.47 -0.68
CA GLY A 57 -4.37 -12.58 -1.32
C GLY A 57 -3.70 -11.40 -2.00
N GLY A 58 -4.48 -10.40 -2.39
CA GLY A 58 -3.95 -9.11 -2.87
C GLY A 58 -3.59 -8.16 -1.71
N ASP A 59 -3.12 -6.96 -2.06
CA ASP A 59 -2.65 -5.94 -1.11
C ASP A 59 -3.73 -5.56 -0.07
N GLY A 60 -5.02 -5.53 -0.43
CA GLY A 60 -6.10 -5.29 0.54
C GLY A 60 -6.25 -6.40 1.58
N THR A 61 -6.07 -7.69 1.20
CA THR A 61 -6.09 -8.80 2.16
C THR A 61 -4.87 -8.72 3.09
N LEU A 62 -3.71 -8.37 2.54
CA LEU A 62 -2.50 -8.13 3.30
C LEU A 62 -2.69 -7.02 4.33
N ASN A 63 -3.25 -5.87 3.93
CA ASN A 63 -3.54 -4.74 4.82
C ASN A 63 -4.45 -5.16 5.98
N GLU A 64 -5.50 -5.94 5.70
CA GLU A 64 -6.38 -6.48 6.75
C GLU A 64 -5.63 -7.40 7.72
N VAL A 65 -4.76 -8.29 7.22
CA VAL A 65 -3.97 -9.19 8.11
C VAL A 65 -2.96 -8.39 8.91
N ALA A 66 -2.22 -7.46 8.29
CA ALA A 66 -1.28 -6.57 8.96
C ALA A 66 -1.96 -5.79 10.10
N THR A 67 -3.16 -5.25 9.84
CA THR A 67 -3.96 -4.58 10.88
C THR A 67 -4.30 -5.50 12.04
N GLY A 68 -4.63 -6.78 11.77
CA GLY A 68 -5.02 -7.73 12.80
C GLY A 68 -3.86 -8.25 13.66
N VAL A 69 -2.63 -8.27 13.13
CA VAL A 69 -1.43 -8.70 13.88
C VAL A 69 -0.61 -7.53 14.43
N ALA A 70 -0.98 -6.29 14.10
CA ALA A 70 -0.24 -5.11 14.56
C ALA A 70 -0.14 -5.06 16.09
N GLY A 71 1.05 -4.78 16.61
CA GLY A 71 1.33 -4.73 18.05
C GLY A 71 1.34 -6.08 18.76
N THR A 72 1.34 -7.20 18.03
CA THR A 72 1.40 -8.57 18.61
C THR A 72 2.72 -9.27 18.28
N GLU A 73 2.95 -10.42 18.93
CA GLU A 73 4.13 -11.26 18.66
C GLU A 73 3.96 -12.14 17.40
N THR A 74 2.76 -12.24 16.85
CA THR A 74 2.48 -13.08 15.69
C THR A 74 3.06 -12.44 14.42
N ALA A 75 3.88 -13.18 13.70
CA ALA A 75 4.53 -12.69 12.49
C ALA A 75 3.58 -12.67 11.29
N LEU A 76 3.78 -11.70 10.38
CA LEU A 76 3.09 -11.61 9.11
C LEU A 76 3.93 -12.26 8.00
N GLY A 77 3.41 -13.32 7.38
CA GLY A 77 3.91 -13.85 6.12
C GLY A 77 3.05 -13.35 4.95
N VAL A 78 3.66 -13.21 3.77
CA VAL A 78 2.99 -12.66 2.59
C VAL A 78 3.11 -13.61 1.42
N LEU A 79 1.99 -13.85 0.71
CA LEU A 79 1.95 -14.57 -0.56
C LEU A 79 1.15 -13.77 -1.60
N PRO A 80 1.72 -13.54 -2.79
CA PRO A 80 1.09 -12.75 -3.83
C PRO A 80 -0.15 -13.48 -4.38
N GLY A 81 -1.33 -12.92 -4.20
CA GLY A 81 -2.59 -13.49 -4.70
C GLY A 81 -3.38 -12.54 -5.59
N GLY A 82 -3.04 -11.26 -5.60
CA GLY A 82 -3.68 -10.23 -6.43
C GLY A 82 -3.01 -10.04 -7.79
N SER A 83 -3.37 -8.96 -8.47
CA SER A 83 -2.81 -8.60 -9.79
C SER A 83 -1.49 -7.84 -9.71
N THR A 84 -1.33 -6.95 -8.75
CA THR A 84 -0.15 -6.06 -8.64
C THR A 84 0.81 -6.54 -7.55
N ASN A 85 0.30 -6.90 -6.37
CA ASN A 85 1.03 -7.42 -5.22
C ASN A 85 2.22 -6.53 -4.85
N VAL A 86 1.93 -5.22 -4.65
CA VAL A 86 2.97 -4.20 -4.43
C VAL A 86 3.85 -4.60 -3.26
N PHE A 87 3.27 -4.89 -2.10
CA PHE A 87 4.02 -5.17 -0.88
C PHE A 87 4.84 -6.47 -0.98
N ALA A 88 4.27 -7.56 -1.51
CA ALA A 88 4.99 -8.82 -1.68
C ALA A 88 6.26 -8.63 -2.54
N ARG A 89 6.14 -7.87 -3.62
CA ARG A 89 7.25 -7.56 -4.53
C ARG A 89 8.25 -6.59 -3.90
N THR A 90 7.79 -5.63 -3.09
CA THR A 90 8.65 -4.71 -2.33
C THR A 90 9.58 -5.44 -1.38
N ILE A 91 9.12 -6.51 -0.74
CA ILE A 91 9.95 -7.33 0.16
C ILE A 91 10.75 -8.42 -0.57
N GLY A 92 10.79 -8.39 -1.90
CA GLY A 92 11.62 -9.27 -2.72
C GLY A 92 11.01 -10.62 -3.09
N LEU A 93 9.72 -10.84 -2.82
CA LEU A 93 9.04 -12.07 -3.24
C LEU A 93 8.72 -12.05 -4.75
N GLU A 94 8.83 -13.20 -5.39
CA GLU A 94 8.38 -13.38 -6.76
C GLU A 94 6.87 -13.17 -6.87
N ASN A 95 6.41 -12.59 -7.99
CA ASN A 95 4.98 -12.38 -8.24
C ASN A 95 4.28 -13.66 -8.74
N ASP A 96 4.68 -14.80 -8.19
CA ASP A 96 4.09 -16.12 -8.36
C ASP A 96 3.88 -16.76 -6.99
N PRO A 97 2.64 -17.15 -6.62
CA PRO A 97 2.35 -17.62 -5.27
C PRO A 97 3.05 -18.95 -4.93
N VAL A 98 3.38 -19.76 -5.93
CA VAL A 98 4.03 -21.05 -5.71
C VAL A 98 5.52 -20.87 -5.45
N ALA A 99 6.20 -20.02 -6.23
CA ALA A 99 7.60 -19.66 -5.98
C ALA A 99 7.76 -18.89 -4.67
N ALA A 100 6.88 -17.91 -4.41
CA ALA A 100 6.87 -17.16 -3.16
C ALA A 100 6.66 -18.05 -1.92
N ALA A 101 5.91 -19.17 -2.05
CA ALA A 101 5.70 -20.10 -0.94
C ALA A 101 6.97 -20.87 -0.55
N ASP A 102 7.84 -21.19 -1.50
CA ASP A 102 9.13 -21.81 -1.19
C ASP A 102 10.03 -20.84 -0.42
N THR A 103 10.15 -19.61 -0.94
CA THR A 103 10.93 -18.54 -0.29
C THR A 103 10.39 -18.21 1.11
N LEU A 104 9.07 -18.15 1.28
CA LEU A 104 8.45 -17.92 2.58
C LEU A 104 8.70 -19.06 3.57
N ALA A 105 8.60 -20.31 3.12
CA ALA A 105 8.89 -21.48 3.95
C ALA A 105 10.34 -21.48 4.45
N GLU A 106 11.29 -21.18 3.56
CA GLU A 106 12.71 -21.05 3.93
C GLU A 106 12.94 -19.92 4.94
N ALA A 107 12.30 -18.76 4.75
CA ALA A 107 12.41 -17.64 5.67
C ALA A 107 11.83 -17.97 7.05
N LEU A 108 10.69 -18.68 7.13
CA LEU A 108 10.08 -19.14 8.36
C LEU A 108 11.01 -20.13 9.11
N LEU A 109 11.57 -21.12 8.41
CA LEU A 109 12.51 -22.09 8.98
C LEU A 109 13.78 -21.43 9.51
N ALA A 110 14.26 -20.40 8.80
CA ALA A 110 15.44 -19.64 9.21
C ALA A 110 15.15 -18.64 10.34
N GLY A 111 13.88 -18.48 10.75
CA GLY A 111 13.48 -17.46 11.72
C GLY A 111 13.76 -16.04 11.22
N SER A 112 13.72 -15.82 9.89
CA SER A 112 13.96 -14.52 9.26
C SER A 112 12.76 -13.61 9.44
N ILE A 113 12.62 -13.05 10.64
CA ILE A 113 11.50 -12.20 11.05
C ILE A 113 12.05 -10.89 11.58
N ASP A 114 11.71 -9.79 10.91
CA ASP A 114 12.17 -8.46 11.25
C ASP A 114 11.01 -7.57 11.72
N PRO A 115 11.21 -6.73 12.75
CA PRO A 115 10.23 -5.71 13.11
C PRO A 115 10.23 -4.61 12.04
N VAL A 116 9.05 -4.25 11.53
CA VAL A 116 8.90 -3.19 10.53
C VAL A 116 7.79 -2.22 10.92
N GLY A 117 7.93 -0.97 10.46
CA GLY A 117 6.95 0.08 10.71
C GLY A 117 5.72 -0.03 9.82
N LEU A 118 4.61 0.51 10.30
CA LEU A 118 3.39 0.77 9.53
C LEU A 118 3.01 2.24 9.62
N GLY A 119 2.41 2.76 8.55
CA GLY A 119 1.70 4.01 8.62
C GLY A 119 0.24 3.81 9.02
N SER A 120 -0.38 4.87 9.55
CA SER A 120 -1.82 4.92 9.78
C SER A 120 -2.41 6.25 9.34
N VAL A 121 -3.65 6.25 8.90
CA VAL A 121 -4.43 7.45 8.62
C VAL A 121 -5.76 7.37 9.35
N ASN A 122 -6.03 8.32 10.25
CA ASN A 122 -7.20 8.32 11.14
C ASN A 122 -7.41 6.95 11.83
N GLY A 123 -6.30 6.32 12.28
CA GLY A 123 -6.28 5.02 12.94
C GLY A 123 -6.36 3.80 12.02
N ARG A 124 -6.54 3.97 10.70
CA ARG A 124 -6.49 2.87 9.74
C ARG A 124 -5.06 2.64 9.25
N GLN A 125 -4.54 1.44 9.43
CA GLN A 125 -3.19 1.06 9.03
C GLN A 125 -3.01 1.03 7.51
N PHE A 126 -1.79 1.36 7.04
CA PHE A 126 -1.35 1.11 5.68
C PHE A 126 0.05 0.51 5.63
N CYS A 127 0.26 -0.39 4.68
CA CYS A 127 1.50 -1.13 4.54
C CYS A 127 2.52 -0.40 3.67
N PHE A 128 2.08 0.26 2.59
CA PHE A 128 2.99 0.89 1.64
C PHE A 128 2.71 2.37 1.38
N HIS A 129 1.46 2.82 1.23
CA HIS A 129 1.20 4.26 1.12
C HIS A 129 -0.26 4.66 1.37
N THR A 130 -0.44 5.92 1.69
CA THR A 130 -1.73 6.62 1.58
C THR A 130 -1.61 7.82 0.66
N GLY A 131 -2.64 8.10 -0.12
CA GLY A 131 -2.66 9.19 -1.08
C GLY A 131 -3.86 10.11 -0.92
N VAL A 132 -3.66 11.40 -1.15
CA VAL A 132 -4.63 12.46 -0.96
C VAL A 132 -4.76 13.29 -2.23
N GLY A 133 -5.95 13.80 -2.51
CA GLY A 133 -6.24 14.66 -3.63
C GLY A 133 -6.29 13.90 -4.95
N PHE A 134 -5.53 14.32 -5.95
CA PHE A 134 -5.55 13.72 -7.28
C PHE A 134 -5.27 12.21 -7.29
N ASP A 135 -4.33 11.76 -6.47
CA ASP A 135 -4.00 10.34 -6.33
C ASP A 135 -5.24 9.51 -5.97
N ALA A 136 -5.95 9.90 -4.92
CA ALA A 136 -7.17 9.23 -4.49
C ALA A 136 -8.32 9.34 -5.51
N ALA A 137 -8.41 10.46 -6.23
CA ALA A 137 -9.40 10.63 -7.29
C ALA A 137 -9.16 9.66 -8.46
N VAL A 138 -7.89 9.37 -8.80
CA VAL A 138 -7.53 8.35 -9.79
C VAL A 138 -7.92 6.96 -9.31
N VAL A 139 -7.63 6.60 -8.04
CA VAL A 139 -8.02 5.31 -7.46
C VAL A 139 -9.54 5.14 -7.49
N ALA A 140 -10.30 6.17 -7.10
CA ALA A 140 -11.77 6.18 -7.19
C ALA A 140 -12.28 5.96 -8.61
N ALA A 141 -11.61 6.54 -9.62
CA ALA A 141 -11.95 6.34 -11.03
C ALA A 141 -11.68 4.91 -11.50
N VAL A 142 -10.60 4.30 -11.06
CA VAL A 142 -10.27 2.88 -11.34
C VAL A 142 -11.30 1.95 -10.70
N GLU A 143 -11.69 2.19 -9.45
CA GLU A 143 -12.67 1.37 -8.73
C GLU A 143 -14.07 1.41 -9.38
N ARG A 144 -14.50 2.56 -9.90
CA ARG A 144 -15.77 2.65 -10.65
C ARG A 144 -15.81 1.73 -11.87
N HIS A 145 -14.65 1.33 -12.39
CA HIS A 145 -14.50 0.41 -13.52
C HIS A 145 -13.95 -0.96 -13.07
N ALA A 146 -14.28 -1.41 -11.87
CA ALA A 146 -13.75 -2.62 -11.24
C ALA A 146 -13.90 -3.90 -12.11
N SER A 147 -14.98 -4.01 -12.91
CA SER A 147 -15.17 -5.10 -13.86
C SER A 147 -14.11 -5.14 -14.96
N LEU A 148 -13.62 -3.98 -15.39
CA LEU A 148 -12.55 -3.84 -16.38
C LEU A 148 -11.15 -3.98 -15.77
N LYS A 149 -10.98 -3.68 -14.48
CA LYS A 149 -9.71 -3.82 -13.73
C LYS A 149 -9.12 -5.22 -13.86
N ARG A 150 -9.98 -6.24 -13.87
CA ARG A 150 -9.59 -7.65 -14.00
C ARG A 150 -8.93 -7.98 -15.34
N TRP A 151 -9.29 -7.25 -16.41
CA TRP A 151 -8.82 -7.49 -17.78
C TRP A 151 -7.80 -6.49 -18.28
N LEU A 152 -7.89 -5.23 -17.85
CA LEU A 152 -7.11 -4.12 -18.40
C LEU A 152 -6.01 -3.63 -17.45
N GLY A 153 -6.01 -4.01 -16.15
CA GLY A 153 -4.92 -3.71 -15.21
C GLY A 153 -4.28 -2.32 -15.39
N HIS A 154 -3.04 -2.30 -15.84
CA HIS A 154 -2.24 -1.07 -16.01
C HIS A 154 -2.79 -0.07 -17.06
N PRO A 155 -3.29 -0.48 -18.26
CA PRO A 155 -3.93 0.44 -19.18
C PRO A 155 -5.10 1.18 -18.58
N LEU A 156 -5.90 0.54 -17.72
CA LEU A 156 -7.01 1.17 -17.03
C LEU A 156 -6.54 2.24 -16.04
N PHE A 157 -5.45 2.02 -15.33
CA PHE A 157 -4.88 3.00 -14.41
C PHE A 157 -4.40 4.25 -15.16
N ILE A 158 -3.66 4.07 -16.25
CA ILE A 158 -3.19 5.18 -17.11
C ILE A 158 -4.38 5.95 -17.69
N TRP A 159 -5.37 5.25 -18.23
CA TRP A 159 -6.58 5.87 -18.78
C TRP A 159 -7.36 6.64 -17.71
N SER A 160 -7.53 6.05 -16.52
CA SER A 160 -8.20 6.70 -15.39
C SER A 160 -7.45 7.93 -14.93
N SER A 161 -6.11 7.90 -14.89
CA SER A 161 -5.28 9.06 -14.54
C SER A 161 -5.50 10.20 -15.55
N VAL A 162 -5.44 9.91 -16.85
CA VAL A 162 -5.67 10.90 -17.91
C VAL A 162 -7.12 11.41 -17.88
N SER A 163 -8.09 10.52 -17.70
CA SER A 163 -9.52 10.91 -17.65
C SER A 163 -9.82 11.78 -16.42
N THR A 164 -9.30 11.42 -15.25
CA THR A 164 -9.43 12.20 -14.03
C THR A 164 -8.76 13.56 -14.17
N TRP A 165 -7.55 13.59 -14.75
CA TRP A 165 -6.83 14.83 -15.00
C TRP A 165 -7.58 15.76 -15.96
N THR A 166 -8.25 15.22 -16.99
CA THR A 166 -8.92 16.05 -18.03
C THR A 166 -10.32 16.48 -17.65
N ARG A 167 -11.07 15.70 -16.87
CA ARG A 167 -12.52 15.87 -16.68
C ARG A 167 -12.99 15.85 -15.23
N GLY A 168 -12.22 15.32 -14.31
CA GLY A 168 -12.70 14.98 -12.97
C GLY A 168 -12.03 15.69 -11.80
N PHE A 169 -11.01 16.51 -12.03
CA PHE A 169 -10.25 17.14 -10.96
C PHE A 169 -10.04 18.64 -11.24
N ASP A 170 -10.32 19.47 -10.22
CA ASP A 170 -10.02 20.90 -10.32
C ASP A 170 -8.51 21.13 -10.26
N ARG A 171 -7.98 21.73 -11.31
CA ARG A 171 -6.54 21.98 -11.49
C ARG A 171 -6.17 23.43 -11.22
N THR A 172 -7.16 24.25 -10.91
CA THR A 172 -6.96 25.70 -10.78
C THR A 172 -6.61 26.10 -9.36
N GLN A 173 -7.08 25.32 -8.36
CA GLN A 173 -6.83 25.57 -6.96
C GLN A 173 -6.35 24.30 -6.24
N PRO A 174 -5.35 24.41 -5.35
CA PRO A 174 -4.97 23.32 -4.49
C PRO A 174 -6.15 22.92 -3.59
N ASN A 175 -6.25 21.65 -3.25
CA ASN A 175 -7.39 21.15 -2.48
C ASN A 175 -7.04 20.80 -1.02
N HIS A 176 -5.76 20.84 -0.63
CA HIS A 176 -5.34 20.58 0.75
C HIS A 176 -4.02 21.25 1.11
N SER A 177 -3.80 21.41 2.38
CA SER A 177 -2.53 21.78 3.00
C SER A 177 -1.95 20.61 3.80
N VAL A 178 -0.64 20.65 4.06
CA VAL A 178 0.09 19.59 4.76
C VAL A 178 0.98 20.20 5.82
N VAL A 179 0.90 19.70 7.05
CA VAL A 179 1.74 20.14 8.17
C VAL A 179 2.36 18.93 8.83
N SER A 180 3.68 18.90 8.95
CA SER A 180 4.40 17.81 9.62
C SER A 180 4.69 18.14 11.08
N SER A 181 4.93 17.10 11.89
CA SER A 181 5.24 17.23 13.32
C SER A 181 6.53 17.99 13.61
N ASP A 182 7.45 18.10 12.66
CA ASP A 182 8.70 18.86 12.79
C ASP A 182 8.57 20.33 12.37
N GLY A 183 7.34 20.80 12.06
CA GLY A 183 7.03 22.17 11.74
C GLY A 183 7.15 22.56 10.28
N ARG A 184 7.48 21.64 9.37
CA ARG A 184 7.41 21.88 7.92
C ARG A 184 5.96 21.99 7.46
N SER A 185 5.66 22.91 6.53
CA SER A 185 4.32 23.09 5.98
C SER A 185 4.31 23.25 4.46
N ILE A 186 3.21 22.87 3.85
CA ILE A 186 2.84 23.11 2.45
C ILE A 186 1.45 23.73 2.48
N ASP A 187 1.33 25.00 2.09
CA ASP A 187 0.07 25.75 2.19
C ASP A 187 -0.95 25.36 1.12
N GLY A 188 -0.51 24.68 0.05
CA GLY A 188 -1.42 24.22 -1.00
C GLY A 188 -0.81 23.12 -1.84
N ALA A 189 -1.50 21.97 -1.89
CA ALA A 189 -1.14 20.81 -2.70
C ALA A 189 -2.34 20.29 -3.49
N PHE A 190 -2.07 19.69 -4.65
CA PHE A 190 -3.03 19.01 -5.52
C PHE A 190 -2.99 17.49 -5.35
N LEU A 191 -1.84 17.00 -4.96
CA LEU A 191 -1.56 15.59 -4.71
C LEU A 191 -0.55 15.50 -3.58
N THR A 192 -0.82 14.63 -2.62
CA THR A 192 0.15 14.21 -1.61
C THR A 192 0.11 12.70 -1.46
N VAL A 193 1.28 12.07 -1.50
CA VAL A 193 1.45 10.64 -1.18
C VAL A 193 2.38 10.54 0.03
N LEU A 194 1.94 9.79 1.03
CA LEU A 194 2.72 9.46 2.21
C LEU A 194 3.10 7.99 2.12
N LEU A 195 4.39 7.72 1.96
CA LEU A 195 4.93 6.38 1.71
C LEU A 195 5.57 5.80 2.97
N ASN A 196 5.19 4.56 3.28
CA ASN A 196 5.83 3.72 4.28
C ASN A 196 6.90 2.82 3.64
N SER A 197 6.84 2.60 2.33
CA SER A 197 7.81 1.83 1.56
C SER A 197 7.84 2.23 0.09
N SER A 198 8.90 1.88 -0.61
CA SER A 198 9.10 2.03 -2.06
C SER A 198 9.12 0.65 -2.72
N PRO A 199 8.63 0.53 -3.97
CA PRO A 199 8.10 1.57 -4.84
C PRO A 199 6.62 1.89 -4.56
N TYR A 200 6.12 3.02 -5.09
CA TYR A 200 4.71 3.41 -5.05
C TYR A 200 3.79 2.36 -5.69
N THR A 201 4.16 1.82 -6.85
CA THR A 201 3.43 0.75 -7.55
C THR A 201 4.30 0.09 -8.60
N TYR A 202 3.72 -0.82 -9.37
CA TYR A 202 4.40 -1.47 -10.49
C TYR A 202 3.58 -1.34 -11.79
N LEU A 203 4.26 -1.08 -12.91
CA LEU A 203 3.73 -1.17 -14.27
C LEU A 203 4.32 -2.42 -14.95
N GLY A 204 3.54 -3.50 -14.98
CA GLY A 204 4.09 -4.81 -15.32
C GLY A 204 5.18 -5.21 -14.32
N ASN A 205 6.40 -5.43 -14.82
CA ASN A 205 7.54 -5.75 -13.97
C ASN A 205 8.41 -4.55 -13.58
N ARG A 206 8.06 -3.34 -14.06
CA ARG A 206 8.83 -2.13 -13.76
C ARG A 206 8.29 -1.43 -12.51
N PRO A 207 9.12 -1.15 -11.52
CA PRO A 207 8.72 -0.33 -10.39
C PRO A 207 8.47 1.11 -10.87
N VAL A 208 7.47 1.75 -10.28
CA VAL A 208 7.23 3.20 -10.37
C VAL A 208 7.55 3.77 -9.01
N ASP A 209 8.68 4.43 -8.90
CA ASP A 209 9.27 4.82 -7.65
C ASP A 209 9.37 6.34 -7.51
N ILE A 210 8.47 6.93 -6.75
CA ILE A 210 8.41 8.38 -6.52
C ILE A 210 9.30 8.82 -5.35
N ALA A 211 9.72 7.89 -4.48
CA ALA A 211 10.55 8.15 -3.31
C ALA A 211 11.43 6.95 -2.97
N PRO A 212 12.56 6.75 -3.69
CA PRO A 212 13.45 5.59 -3.51
C PRO A 212 14.02 5.43 -2.09
N ALA A 213 14.01 6.49 -1.29
CA ALA A 213 14.51 6.48 0.09
C ALA A 213 13.49 5.92 1.10
N ALA A 214 12.22 5.73 0.72
CA ALA A 214 11.20 5.18 1.60
C ALA A 214 11.43 3.69 1.83
N THR A 215 11.61 3.28 3.08
CA THR A 215 11.80 1.88 3.48
C THR A 215 11.00 1.56 4.74
N LEU A 216 10.68 0.29 4.95
CA LEU A 216 9.91 -0.19 6.10
C LEU A 216 10.58 0.04 7.46
N GLU A 217 11.86 0.36 7.47
CA GLU A 217 12.68 0.61 8.67
C GLU A 217 12.74 2.10 9.04
N ARG A 218 12.27 2.99 8.15
CA ARG A 218 12.29 4.45 8.34
C ARG A 218 10.88 5.00 8.56
N PRO A 219 10.75 6.20 9.18
CA PRO A 219 9.50 6.95 9.18
C PRO A 219 9.01 7.27 7.76
N LEU A 220 7.84 7.88 7.67
CA LEU A 220 7.18 8.15 6.38
C LEU A 220 7.99 9.10 5.49
N THR A 221 7.87 8.90 4.19
CA THR A 221 8.28 9.87 3.18
C THR A 221 7.04 10.53 2.58
N VAL A 222 7.01 11.85 2.59
CA VAL A 222 5.95 12.67 2.00
C VAL A 222 6.38 13.18 0.65
N VAL A 223 5.55 12.97 -0.37
CA VAL A 223 5.74 13.55 -1.71
C VAL A 223 4.50 14.35 -2.06
N SER A 224 4.65 15.66 -2.24
CA SER A 224 3.54 16.55 -2.57
C SER A 224 3.78 17.31 -3.86
N LEU A 225 2.73 17.47 -4.68
CA LEU A 225 2.72 18.33 -5.85
C LEU A 225 1.99 19.63 -5.52
N THR A 226 2.73 20.72 -5.51
CA THR A 226 2.22 22.10 -5.31
C THR A 226 1.94 22.81 -6.62
N ARG A 227 2.38 22.23 -7.75
CA ARG A 227 2.04 22.66 -9.11
C ARG A 227 1.43 21.49 -9.89
N PHE A 228 0.38 21.77 -10.63
CA PHE A 228 -0.41 20.72 -11.30
C PHE A 228 -0.55 21.00 -12.80
N ASP A 229 0.58 21.07 -13.48
CA ASP A 229 0.70 21.17 -14.91
C ASP A 229 1.27 19.89 -15.55
N LEU A 230 1.11 19.76 -16.89
CA LEU A 230 1.59 18.57 -17.62
C LEU A 230 3.10 18.34 -17.50
N GLY A 231 3.88 19.42 -17.39
CA GLY A 231 5.33 19.34 -17.26
C GLY A 231 5.73 18.74 -15.93
N THR A 232 5.14 19.24 -14.84
CA THR A 232 5.38 18.75 -13.47
C THR A 232 4.89 17.31 -13.32
N LEU A 233 3.64 17.03 -13.70
CA LEU A 233 3.05 15.70 -13.55
C LEU A 233 3.75 14.64 -14.42
N GLY A 234 3.92 14.94 -15.72
CA GLY A 234 4.58 14.03 -16.67
C GLY A 234 6.05 13.83 -16.36
N GLY A 235 6.73 14.90 -15.91
CA GLY A 235 8.12 14.83 -15.50
C GLY A 235 8.32 13.99 -14.23
N THR A 236 7.47 14.18 -13.22
CA THR A 236 7.48 13.37 -11.99
C THR A 236 7.25 11.88 -12.30
N PHE A 237 6.26 11.59 -13.14
CA PHE A 237 6.01 10.22 -13.59
C PHE A 237 7.20 9.61 -14.32
N LEU A 238 7.85 10.37 -15.21
CA LEU A 238 9.02 9.91 -15.97
C LEU A 238 10.22 9.64 -15.07
N ASP A 239 10.44 10.47 -14.05
CA ASP A 239 11.50 10.25 -13.06
C ASP A 239 11.18 9.01 -12.22
N ALA A 240 9.93 8.84 -11.79
CA ALA A 240 9.46 7.68 -11.02
C ALA A 240 9.68 6.35 -11.79
N VAL A 241 9.37 6.31 -13.10
CA VAL A 241 9.58 5.12 -13.95
C VAL A 241 11.08 4.84 -14.17
N ARG A 242 11.92 5.87 -14.08
CA ARG A 242 13.38 5.75 -14.20
C ARG A 242 14.08 5.49 -12.86
N GLY A 243 13.35 5.43 -11.75
CA GLY A 243 13.91 5.28 -10.40
C GLY A 243 14.79 6.47 -10.00
N ARG A 244 14.46 7.67 -10.46
CA ARG A 244 15.19 8.90 -10.13
C ARG A 244 14.43 9.67 -9.04
N PRO A 245 15.16 10.33 -8.11
CA PRO A 245 14.49 11.21 -7.16
C PRO A 245 13.67 12.29 -7.86
N CYS A 246 12.43 12.49 -7.42
CA CYS A 246 11.52 13.48 -7.97
C CYS A 246 11.91 14.89 -7.51
N GLN A 247 13.04 15.42 -7.97
CA GLN A 247 13.54 16.77 -7.64
C GLN A 247 13.17 17.74 -8.77
N ARG A 248 11.97 18.33 -8.69
CA ARG A 248 11.46 19.28 -9.67
C ARG A 248 10.81 20.47 -8.98
N ASP A 249 10.77 21.61 -9.68
CA ASP A 249 9.95 22.74 -9.25
C ASP A 249 8.48 22.31 -9.16
N GLY A 250 7.83 22.62 -8.04
CA GLY A 250 6.47 22.18 -7.74
C GLY A 250 6.34 20.77 -7.15
N VAL A 251 7.45 20.05 -6.91
CA VAL A 251 7.47 18.79 -6.15
C VAL A 251 8.23 19.00 -4.86
N VAL A 252 7.57 18.68 -3.75
CA VAL A 252 8.16 18.73 -2.40
C VAL A 252 8.31 17.32 -1.88
N VAL A 253 9.50 16.97 -1.41
CA VAL A 253 9.79 15.67 -0.80
C VAL A 253 10.31 15.88 0.61
N TRP A 254 9.69 15.24 1.59
CA TRP A 254 10.14 15.21 2.98
C TRP A 254 10.39 13.76 3.40
N GLU A 255 11.55 13.49 3.92
CA GLU A 255 11.91 12.18 4.45
C GLU A 255 11.87 12.18 5.97
N ASP A 256 11.71 10.98 6.57
CA ASP A 256 11.76 10.73 8.01
C ASP A 256 10.71 11.50 8.83
N ILE A 257 9.48 11.52 8.33
CA ILE A 257 8.34 12.18 8.98
C ILE A 257 7.57 11.19 9.84
N SER A 258 7.53 11.46 11.15
CA SER A 258 6.79 10.61 12.10
C SER A 258 5.29 10.83 12.07
N SER A 259 4.84 12.07 11.85
CA SER A 259 3.42 12.36 11.70
C SER A 259 3.15 13.60 10.83
N VAL A 260 2.00 13.57 10.18
CA VAL A 260 1.52 14.62 9.26
C VAL A 260 0.04 14.83 9.48
N ARG A 261 -0.35 16.11 9.53
CA ARG A 261 -1.73 16.54 9.45
C ARG A 261 -2.01 17.11 8.07
N VAL A 262 -3.03 16.59 7.40
CA VAL A 262 -3.49 17.09 6.09
C VAL A 262 -4.88 17.67 6.26
N GLU A 263 -5.09 18.90 5.80
CA GLU A 263 -6.35 19.63 5.94
C GLU A 263 -6.89 20.04 4.57
N ALA A 264 -8.17 19.78 4.33
CA ALA A 264 -8.85 20.22 3.12
C ALA A 264 -8.96 21.74 3.09
N CYS A 265 -8.71 22.36 1.92
CA CYS A 265 -8.95 23.79 1.72
C CYS A 265 -10.44 24.14 1.82
N ASP A 266 -11.33 23.22 1.45
CA ASP A 266 -12.78 23.29 1.67
C ASP A 266 -13.18 22.16 2.62
N ALA A 267 -13.44 22.52 3.87
CA ALA A 267 -13.80 21.55 4.91
C ALA A 267 -15.17 20.89 4.69
N GLU A 268 -16.11 21.54 3.98
CA GLU A 268 -17.43 20.96 3.68
C GLU A 268 -17.33 19.90 2.56
N ALA A 269 -16.56 20.19 1.51
CA ALA A 269 -16.32 19.23 0.43
C ALA A 269 -15.38 18.11 0.86
N GLY A 270 -14.44 18.39 1.75
CA GLY A 270 -13.37 17.48 2.12
C GLY A 270 -12.39 17.21 0.98
N MET A 271 -11.38 16.41 1.26
CA MET A 271 -10.41 15.94 0.27
C MET A 271 -10.50 14.42 0.10
N PRO A 272 -10.49 13.89 -1.12
CA PRO A 272 -10.50 12.45 -1.35
C PRO A 272 -9.19 11.84 -0.87
N TYR A 273 -9.27 10.64 -0.26
CA TYR A 273 -8.10 9.90 0.18
C TYR A 273 -8.23 8.40 -0.10
N GLN A 274 -7.10 7.74 -0.19
CA GLN A 274 -6.99 6.30 -0.41
C GLN A 274 -5.95 5.69 0.54
N VAL A 275 -6.04 4.40 0.82
CA VAL A 275 -5.12 3.61 1.64
C VAL A 275 -4.77 2.33 0.90
N ASP A 276 -3.47 2.11 0.63
CA ASP A 276 -2.97 0.93 -0.10
C ASP A 276 -3.77 0.62 -1.38
N GLY A 277 -4.20 1.67 -2.10
CA GLY A 277 -4.97 1.56 -3.33
C GLY A 277 -6.48 1.33 -3.17
N ASP A 278 -7.02 1.42 -1.95
CA ASP A 278 -8.46 1.42 -1.65
C ASP A 278 -8.96 2.85 -1.43
N HIS A 279 -9.90 3.33 -2.24
CA HIS A 279 -10.53 4.64 -2.04
C HIS A 279 -11.49 4.62 -0.84
N LEU A 280 -11.35 5.58 0.06
CA LEU A 280 -12.11 5.63 1.32
C LEU A 280 -13.09 6.81 1.44
N GLY A 281 -13.30 7.55 0.34
CA GLY A 281 -14.16 8.73 0.33
C GLY A 281 -13.39 10.02 0.56
N SER A 282 -14.04 11.01 1.17
CA SER A 282 -13.44 12.33 1.45
C SER A 282 -13.54 12.67 2.93
N MET A 283 -12.53 13.36 3.45
CA MET A 283 -12.45 13.81 4.83
C MET A 283 -11.94 15.27 4.89
N PRO A 284 -12.39 16.07 5.85
CA PRO A 284 -11.87 17.43 6.04
C PRO A 284 -10.46 17.44 6.62
N VAL A 285 -10.10 16.46 7.44
CA VAL A 285 -8.80 16.36 8.12
C VAL A 285 -8.35 14.90 8.13
N LEU A 286 -7.08 14.68 7.84
CA LEU A 286 -6.40 13.39 7.96
C LEU A 286 -5.21 13.55 8.93
N GLU A 287 -5.20 12.74 9.97
CA GLU A 287 -4.05 12.56 10.86
C GLU A 287 -3.30 11.30 10.40
N VAL A 288 -2.08 11.48 9.94
CA VAL A 288 -1.23 10.40 9.43
C VAL A 288 -0.05 10.22 10.37
N GLU A 289 0.17 8.99 10.82
CA GLU A 289 1.21 8.67 11.80
C GLU A 289 1.99 7.44 11.37
N HIS A 290 3.25 7.39 11.74
CA HIS A 290 4.10 6.21 11.61
C HIS A 290 4.29 5.53 12.97
N THR A 291 4.01 4.23 13.01
CA THR A 291 4.30 3.40 14.19
C THR A 291 5.51 2.52 13.88
N PRO A 292 6.66 2.75 14.50
CA PRO A 292 7.85 1.92 14.30
C PRO A 292 7.61 0.52 14.89
N ALA A 293 8.20 -0.51 14.27
CA ALA A 293 8.11 -1.90 14.73
C ALA A 293 6.66 -2.37 14.99
N ALA A 294 5.72 -1.89 14.17
CA ALA A 294 4.30 -2.16 14.32
C ALA A 294 3.92 -3.63 14.09
N ILE A 295 4.65 -4.31 13.22
CA ILE A 295 4.47 -5.74 12.92
C ILE A 295 5.81 -6.47 12.86
N ARG A 296 5.76 -7.78 13.02
CA ARG A 296 6.87 -8.70 12.79
C ARG A 296 6.69 -9.33 11.41
N LEU A 297 7.54 -8.98 10.46
CA LEU A 297 7.42 -9.40 9.07
C LEU A 297 8.38 -10.55 8.75
N VAL A 298 7.87 -11.65 8.19
CA VAL A 298 8.69 -12.71 7.62
C VAL A 298 9.30 -12.20 6.31
N ARG A 299 10.63 -12.10 6.25
CA ARG A 299 11.35 -11.54 5.09
C ARG A 299 12.28 -12.57 4.46
N PRO A 300 12.27 -12.72 3.13
CA PRO A 300 13.32 -13.45 2.42
C PRO A 300 14.67 -12.75 2.62
N ARG A 301 15.74 -13.51 2.70
CA ARG A 301 17.13 -13.03 2.76
C ARG A 301 17.90 -13.41 1.51
#